data_010cd9d3e27c8ae2deb6bab0ff705d9a
#
_entry.id   010cd9d3e27c8ae2deb6bab0ff705d9a
#
_cell.length_a   1.000
_cell.length_b   1.000
_cell.length_c   1.000
_cell.angle_alpha   90.00
_cell.angle_beta   90.00
_cell.angle_gamma   90.00
#
_symmetry.space_group_name_H-M   'P 1'
#
loop_
_entity.id
_entity.type
_entity.pdbx_description
1 polymer ?
#
loop_
_entity_poly.entity_id
_entity_poly.type
_entity_poly.pdbx_seq_one_letter_code
_entity_poly.pdbx_strand_id
1 'polypeptide(L)'
;MGRAAETSAALGGSISQIGSDLNLRYMQVELSMEVGSDLPGSTLPESFPMCEYITLLERTEKGLLCYLRLEFEHPEVLKGKYGGIEILEVLSQAPHSALVKALAGGPISMIFNRYEDAWWISPTHMSHRGFLMTIRGTKEGLRRIRSELSALVGNGFSVKISSESLQNPEFSDLLPEKQRLVLNKAIEMGYYSRPRRCTQRDVAEAMNIKQATVSEHLQSAESKIIHSLHR
;
A
#
# COMPACT_ATOMS: atom_id res chain seq x y z
N MET A 1 -11.70 31.59 55.34
CA MET A 1 -11.25 32.52 54.29
C MET A 1 -9.91 32.04 53.76
N GLY A 2 -9.85 31.71 52.48
CA GLY A 2 -8.61 31.66 51.72
C GLY A 2 -7.89 30.33 51.67
N ARG A 3 -8.10 29.58 50.59
CA ARG A 3 -7.08 28.80 49.85
C ARG A 3 -7.76 28.07 48.69
N ALA A 4 -7.86 28.76 47.58
CA ALA A 4 -8.18 28.16 46.30
C ALA A 4 -7.48 29.01 45.23
N ALA A 5 -6.24 28.65 44.91
CA ALA A 5 -5.52 29.09 43.72
C ALA A 5 -4.09 28.52 43.79
N GLU A 6 -3.88 27.35 43.24
CA GLU A 6 -2.59 26.81 42.78
C GLU A 6 -2.82 25.35 42.37
N THR A 7 -3.25 25.12 41.17
CA THR A 7 -3.02 23.85 40.43
C THR A 7 -3.55 24.00 39.00
N SER A 8 -2.92 24.87 38.21
CA SER A 8 -3.19 24.94 36.77
C SER A 8 -1.96 25.44 36.01
N ALA A 9 -0.84 24.75 36.19
CA ALA A 9 0.37 25.05 35.41
C ALA A 9 1.32 23.86 35.33
N ALA A 10 0.84 22.67 34.97
CA ALA A 10 1.72 21.52 34.74
C ALA A 10 1.21 20.51 33.71
N LEU A 11 0.39 20.92 32.75
CA LEU A 11 -0.06 20.03 31.64
C LEU A 11 0.14 20.63 30.24
N GLY A 12 0.94 21.69 30.12
CA GLY A 12 1.19 22.38 28.85
C GLY A 12 2.51 22.01 28.15
N GLY A 13 3.25 21.04 28.61
CA GLY A 13 4.60 20.80 28.11
C GLY A 13 4.87 19.35 27.74
N SER A 14 4.19 18.74 26.80
CA SER A 14 4.66 17.48 26.20
C SER A 14 3.94 17.00 24.94
N ILE A 15 3.00 17.75 24.36
CA ILE A 15 2.27 17.27 23.17
C ILE A 15 2.96 17.72 21.85
N SER A 16 3.81 18.72 21.89
CA SER A 16 4.51 19.22 20.68
C SER A 16 5.79 18.47 20.33
N GLN A 17 6.31 17.57 21.17
CA GLN A 17 7.50 16.76 20.89
C GLN A 17 7.22 15.33 20.43
N ILE A 18 5.99 14.85 20.49
CA ILE A 18 5.61 13.50 20.02
C ILE A 18 5.38 13.46 18.50
N GLY A 19 5.29 14.59 17.80
CA GLY A 19 4.95 14.68 16.38
C GLY A 19 6.13 14.59 15.40
N SER A 20 7.38 14.59 15.80
CA SER A 20 8.52 14.73 14.89
C SER A 20 9.36 13.46 14.64
N ASP A 21 9.12 12.35 15.33
CA ASP A 21 9.97 11.15 15.24
C ASP A 21 9.31 9.84 14.77
N LEU A 22 8.04 9.86 14.38
CA LEU A 22 7.45 8.72 13.67
C LEU A 22 7.89 8.76 12.20
N ASN A 23 9.16 8.49 11.94
CA ASN A 23 9.73 8.37 10.60
C ASN A 23 9.25 7.07 9.95
N LEU A 24 7.94 7.00 9.66
CA LEU A 24 7.33 5.87 8.98
C LEU A 24 7.85 5.83 7.54
N ARG A 25 8.16 4.62 7.09
CA ARG A 25 8.64 4.33 5.75
C ARG A 25 7.71 3.38 5.05
N TYR A 26 7.88 3.29 3.77
CA TYR A 26 7.16 2.38 2.89
C TYR A 26 8.12 1.35 2.33
N MET A 27 7.65 0.12 2.26
CA MET A 27 8.34 -0.98 1.60
C MET A 27 7.33 -1.69 0.70
N GLN A 28 7.67 -1.87 -0.55
CA GLN A 28 6.91 -2.69 -1.47
C GLN A 28 7.70 -3.97 -1.74
N VAL A 29 7.03 -5.09 -1.59
CA VAL A 29 7.59 -6.44 -1.80
C VAL A 29 6.78 -7.12 -2.88
N GLU A 30 7.46 -7.63 -3.89
CA GLU A 30 6.86 -8.45 -4.94
C GLU A 30 7.41 -9.87 -4.82
N LEU A 31 6.52 -10.83 -4.58
CA LEU A 31 6.78 -12.25 -4.50
C LEU A 31 6.14 -12.93 -5.71
N SER A 32 6.95 -13.49 -6.62
CA SER A 32 6.41 -14.22 -7.77
C SER A 32 5.71 -15.51 -7.35
N MET A 33 4.82 -16.03 -8.21
CA MET A 33 4.14 -17.31 -7.96
C MET A 33 5.12 -18.46 -7.82
N GLU A 34 6.22 -18.44 -8.57
CA GLU A 34 7.27 -19.47 -8.52
C GLU A 34 7.93 -19.54 -7.13
N VAL A 35 8.34 -18.38 -6.61
CA VAL A 35 8.99 -18.27 -5.28
C VAL A 35 8.01 -18.58 -4.14
N GLY A 36 6.74 -18.26 -4.33
CA GLY A 36 5.67 -18.52 -3.35
C GLY A 36 4.97 -19.88 -3.51
N SER A 37 5.42 -20.76 -4.40
CA SER A 37 4.72 -22.00 -4.76
C SER A 37 4.43 -22.93 -3.59
N ASP A 38 5.31 -22.98 -2.61
CA ASP A 38 5.18 -23.86 -1.42
C ASP A 38 4.31 -23.23 -0.32
N LEU A 39 3.86 -21.98 -0.51
CA LEU A 39 3.01 -21.31 0.49
C LEU A 39 1.55 -21.75 0.35
N PRO A 40 0.81 -21.89 1.46
CA PRO A 40 -0.59 -22.36 1.45
C PRO A 40 -1.53 -21.51 0.56
N GLY A 41 -1.21 -20.23 0.34
CA GLY A 41 -1.99 -19.31 -0.49
C GLY A 41 -1.67 -19.37 -1.99
N SER A 42 -0.70 -20.16 -2.44
CA SER A 42 -0.24 -20.19 -3.83
C SER A 42 -1.31 -20.56 -4.84
N THR A 43 -2.31 -21.34 -4.45
CA THR A 43 -3.43 -21.76 -5.32
C THR A 43 -4.61 -20.78 -5.32
N LEU A 44 -4.59 -19.73 -4.51
CA LEU A 44 -5.68 -18.74 -4.46
C LEU A 44 -6.01 -18.13 -5.82
N PRO A 45 -5.03 -17.76 -6.68
CA PRO A 45 -5.31 -17.16 -7.99
C PRO A 45 -6.04 -18.08 -8.97
N GLU A 46 -6.07 -19.39 -8.73
CA GLU A 46 -6.86 -20.34 -9.54
C GLU A 46 -8.36 -20.12 -9.37
N SER A 47 -8.78 -19.72 -8.17
CA SER A 47 -10.19 -19.43 -7.84
C SER A 47 -10.50 -17.95 -7.82
N PHE A 48 -9.52 -17.13 -7.48
CA PHE A 48 -9.64 -15.68 -7.37
C PHE A 48 -8.54 -15.01 -8.19
N PRO A 49 -8.80 -14.66 -9.47
CA PRO A 49 -7.83 -13.98 -10.33
C PRO A 49 -7.21 -12.73 -9.68
N MET A 50 -7.98 -12.10 -8.78
CA MET A 50 -7.53 -10.99 -7.94
C MET A 50 -8.06 -11.17 -6.51
N CYS A 51 -7.16 -11.14 -5.53
CA CYS A 51 -7.46 -11.08 -4.10
C CYS A 51 -6.78 -9.85 -3.51
N GLU A 52 -7.55 -8.80 -3.27
CA GLU A 52 -7.05 -7.51 -2.80
C GLU A 52 -7.35 -7.32 -1.31
N TYR A 53 -6.33 -6.94 -0.55
CA TYR A 53 -6.47 -6.53 0.83
C TYR A 53 -7.00 -5.10 0.91
N ILE A 54 -8.07 -4.90 1.69
CA ILE A 54 -8.70 -3.59 1.89
C ILE A 54 -8.24 -2.98 3.21
N THR A 55 -8.46 -3.68 4.33
CA THR A 55 -8.09 -3.18 5.66
C THR A 55 -8.02 -4.27 6.69
N LEU A 56 -7.20 -4.07 7.72
CA LEU A 56 -7.16 -4.89 8.93
C LEU A 56 -8.32 -4.53 9.84
N LEU A 57 -8.99 -5.53 10.38
CA LEU A 57 -10.02 -5.38 11.41
C LEU A 57 -9.45 -5.72 12.79
N GLU A 58 -8.75 -6.85 12.89
CA GLU A 58 -8.25 -7.38 14.16
C GLU A 58 -7.06 -8.30 13.94
N ARG A 59 -6.16 -8.38 14.92
CA ARG A 59 -5.11 -9.39 15.03
C ARG A 59 -5.61 -10.48 15.96
N THR A 60 -5.64 -11.73 15.48
CA THR A 60 -6.13 -12.87 16.24
C THR A 60 -5.02 -13.92 16.41
N GLU A 61 -5.18 -14.87 17.31
CA GLU A 61 -4.22 -15.98 17.45
C GLU A 61 -4.05 -16.80 16.17
N LYS A 62 -5.08 -16.84 15.30
CA LYS A 62 -5.10 -17.61 14.06
C LYS A 62 -4.62 -16.83 12.83
N GLY A 63 -4.45 -15.50 12.93
CA GLY A 63 -4.01 -14.65 11.84
C GLY A 63 -4.66 -13.27 11.85
N LEU A 64 -4.68 -12.62 10.68
CA LEU A 64 -5.22 -11.29 10.48
C LEU A 64 -6.67 -11.36 10.04
N LEU A 65 -7.59 -10.83 10.84
CA LEU A 65 -8.97 -10.62 10.44
C LEU A 65 -9.03 -9.34 9.62
N CYS A 66 -9.49 -9.43 8.38
CA CYS A 66 -9.44 -8.32 7.43
C CYS A 66 -10.62 -8.32 6.46
N TYR A 67 -10.81 -7.20 5.77
CA TYR A 67 -11.65 -7.15 4.59
C TYR A 67 -10.79 -7.41 3.36
N LEU A 68 -11.31 -8.29 2.48
CA LEU A 68 -10.73 -8.58 1.17
C LEU A 68 -11.77 -8.30 0.08
N ARG A 69 -11.32 -7.79 -1.06
CA ARG A 69 -12.07 -7.80 -2.31
C ARG A 69 -11.55 -8.96 -3.15
N LEU A 70 -12.46 -9.86 -3.51
CA LEU A 70 -12.18 -11.04 -4.30
C LEU A 70 -12.82 -10.88 -5.68
N GLU A 71 -12.06 -11.16 -6.76
CA GLU A 71 -12.61 -11.31 -8.10
C GLU A 71 -12.67 -12.79 -8.44
N PHE A 72 -13.71 -13.23 -9.16
CA PHE A 72 -13.94 -14.64 -9.52
C PHE A 72 -14.78 -14.74 -10.79
N GLU A 73 -14.70 -15.89 -11.45
CA GLU A 73 -15.56 -16.22 -12.60
C GLU A 73 -16.91 -16.76 -12.13
N HIS A 74 -16.90 -17.63 -11.12
CA HIS A 74 -18.07 -18.34 -10.61
C HIS A 74 -18.25 -18.10 -9.10
N PRO A 75 -19.43 -17.64 -8.65
CA PRO A 75 -19.66 -17.28 -7.25
C PRO A 75 -19.60 -18.46 -6.26
N GLU A 76 -19.69 -19.70 -6.73
CA GLU A 76 -19.58 -20.92 -5.89
C GLU A 76 -18.25 -21.00 -5.16
N VAL A 77 -17.19 -20.41 -5.72
CA VAL A 77 -15.86 -20.37 -5.10
C VAL A 77 -15.87 -19.68 -3.75
N LEU A 78 -16.82 -18.77 -3.46
CA LEU A 78 -16.93 -18.10 -2.17
C LEU A 78 -17.22 -19.07 -1.00
N LYS A 79 -17.70 -20.27 -1.28
CA LYS A 79 -17.98 -21.34 -0.29
C LYS A 79 -16.85 -22.32 -0.15
N GLY A 80 -15.77 -22.17 -0.92
CA GLY A 80 -14.62 -23.05 -0.92
C GLY A 80 -13.76 -22.93 0.34
N LYS A 81 -12.84 -23.87 0.50
CA LYS A 81 -11.80 -23.84 1.51
C LYS A 81 -10.47 -23.61 0.82
N TYR A 82 -9.72 -22.62 1.29
CA TYR A 82 -8.47 -22.17 0.66
C TYR A 82 -7.32 -22.21 1.64
N GLY A 83 -6.15 -22.56 1.15
CA GLY A 83 -4.93 -22.41 1.93
C GLY A 83 -4.63 -20.92 2.15
N GLY A 84 -4.37 -20.55 3.39
CA GLY A 84 -3.96 -19.17 3.74
C GLY A 84 -5.08 -18.15 3.97
N ILE A 85 -6.32 -18.41 3.52
CA ILE A 85 -7.49 -17.57 3.85
C ILE A 85 -8.71 -18.40 4.20
N GLU A 86 -9.54 -17.90 5.12
CA GLU A 86 -10.87 -18.43 5.44
C GLU A 86 -11.89 -17.31 5.28
N ILE A 87 -12.84 -17.49 4.36
CA ILE A 87 -13.96 -16.54 4.16
C ILE A 87 -14.97 -16.76 5.28
N LEU A 88 -15.16 -15.76 6.13
CA LEU A 88 -16.09 -15.85 7.28
C LEU A 88 -17.46 -15.29 6.94
N GLU A 89 -17.51 -14.23 6.12
CA GLU A 89 -18.75 -13.52 5.80
C GLU A 89 -18.62 -12.84 4.44
N VAL A 90 -19.66 -12.90 3.63
CA VAL A 90 -19.79 -12.13 2.38
C VAL A 90 -20.63 -10.89 2.68
N LEU A 91 -20.00 -9.71 2.64
CA LEU A 91 -20.62 -8.43 2.98
C LEU A 91 -21.38 -7.83 1.80
N SER A 92 -20.82 -7.98 0.59
CA SER A 92 -21.40 -7.50 -0.65
C SER A 92 -20.92 -8.39 -1.78
N GLN A 93 -21.80 -8.68 -2.73
CA GLN A 93 -21.50 -9.53 -3.88
C GLN A 93 -22.05 -8.90 -5.17
N ALA A 94 -21.20 -8.88 -6.20
CA ALA A 94 -21.54 -8.59 -7.60
C ALA A 94 -21.35 -9.88 -8.43
N PRO A 95 -21.69 -9.89 -9.73
CA PRO A 95 -21.57 -11.10 -10.57
C PRO A 95 -20.17 -11.74 -10.56
N HIS A 96 -19.12 -10.94 -10.54
CA HIS A 96 -17.73 -11.39 -10.63
C HIS A 96 -16.82 -10.87 -9.53
N SER A 97 -17.38 -10.31 -8.46
CA SER A 97 -16.58 -9.83 -7.31
C SER A 97 -17.38 -9.85 -6.03
N ALA A 98 -16.67 -9.90 -4.90
CA ALA A 98 -17.28 -9.79 -3.59
C ALA A 98 -16.34 -9.05 -2.62
N LEU A 99 -16.94 -8.30 -1.69
CA LEU A 99 -16.30 -7.82 -0.48
C LEU A 99 -16.58 -8.83 0.62
N VAL A 100 -15.53 -9.36 1.23
CA VAL A 100 -15.65 -10.39 2.25
C VAL A 100 -14.91 -10.01 3.52
N LYS A 101 -15.39 -10.51 4.64
CA LYS A 101 -14.64 -10.58 5.90
C LYS A 101 -13.93 -11.92 5.93
N ALA A 102 -12.62 -11.91 6.05
CA ALA A 102 -11.81 -13.11 5.98
C ALA A 102 -10.72 -13.14 7.05
N LEU A 103 -10.32 -14.35 7.42
CA LEU A 103 -9.16 -14.61 8.26
C LEU A 103 -7.99 -15.01 7.35
N ALA A 104 -6.95 -14.18 7.31
CA ALA A 104 -5.70 -14.47 6.61
C ALA A 104 -4.72 -15.15 7.58
N GLY A 105 -4.60 -16.48 7.49
CA GLY A 105 -3.87 -17.33 8.44
C GLY A 105 -2.58 -17.94 7.91
N GLY A 106 -2.16 -17.61 6.68
CA GLY A 106 -0.93 -18.16 6.09
C GLY A 106 0.36 -17.62 6.75
N PRO A 107 1.52 -18.24 6.46
CA PRO A 107 2.80 -17.87 7.08
C PRO A 107 3.16 -16.40 6.94
N ILE A 108 2.90 -15.79 5.76
CA ILE A 108 3.13 -14.35 5.54
C ILE A 108 2.25 -13.52 6.48
N SER A 109 0.95 -13.82 6.57
CA SER A 109 0.03 -13.09 7.46
C SER A 109 0.45 -13.20 8.92
N MET A 110 0.98 -14.36 9.33
CA MET A 110 1.49 -14.58 10.68
C MET A 110 2.75 -13.78 11.00
N ILE A 111 3.59 -13.46 10.01
CA ILE A 111 4.69 -12.52 10.18
C ILE A 111 4.14 -11.14 10.59
N PHE A 112 3.16 -10.63 9.84
CA PHE A 112 2.54 -9.34 10.14
C PHE A 112 1.69 -9.35 11.41
N ASN A 113 1.20 -10.51 11.82
CA ASN A 113 0.46 -10.65 13.07
C ASN A 113 1.35 -10.48 14.31
N ARG A 114 2.63 -10.84 14.22
CA ARG A 114 3.61 -10.74 15.32
C ARG A 114 4.14 -9.33 15.57
N TYR A 115 4.12 -8.46 14.54
CA TYR A 115 4.75 -7.14 14.60
C TYR A 115 3.72 -6.04 14.37
N GLU A 116 3.50 -5.18 15.37
CA GLU A 116 2.53 -4.10 15.32
C GLU A 116 3.08 -2.82 14.66
N ASP A 117 4.40 -2.71 14.56
CA ASP A 117 5.10 -1.55 14.04
C ASP A 117 5.33 -1.57 12.52
N ALA A 118 4.75 -2.56 11.84
CA ALA A 118 4.64 -2.63 10.39
C ALA A 118 3.34 -3.33 9.96
N TRP A 119 2.64 -2.80 8.95
CA TRP A 119 1.34 -3.29 8.52
C TRP A 119 1.13 -3.12 7.03
N TRP A 120 0.24 -3.91 6.47
CA TRP A 120 -0.18 -3.77 5.07
C TRP A 120 -1.01 -2.52 4.86
N ILE A 121 -0.79 -1.91 3.71
CA ILE A 121 -1.64 -0.86 3.16
C ILE A 121 -1.96 -1.18 1.69
N SER A 122 -2.92 -0.48 1.11
CA SER A 122 -3.19 -0.57 -0.33
C SER A 122 -2.06 0.11 -1.14
N PRO A 123 -1.72 -0.46 -2.33
CA PRO A 123 -2.22 -1.70 -2.88
C PRO A 123 -1.46 -2.91 -2.30
N THR A 124 -2.20 -3.87 -1.78
CA THR A 124 -1.68 -5.18 -1.40
C THR A 124 -2.63 -6.22 -1.98
N HIS A 125 -2.16 -7.04 -2.92
CA HIS A 125 -3.00 -7.99 -3.62
C HIS A 125 -2.22 -9.21 -4.09
N MET A 126 -2.94 -10.32 -4.26
CA MET A 126 -2.46 -11.53 -4.90
C MET A 126 -3.18 -11.72 -6.23
N SER A 127 -2.42 -12.13 -7.24
CA SER A 127 -2.92 -12.45 -8.59
C SER A 127 -2.07 -13.56 -9.21
N HIS A 128 -2.36 -13.93 -10.46
CA HIS A 128 -1.52 -14.86 -11.24
C HIS A 128 -0.06 -14.42 -11.40
N ARG A 129 0.25 -13.13 -11.21
CA ARG A 129 1.62 -12.59 -11.27
C ARG A 129 2.39 -12.81 -9.97
N GLY A 130 1.69 -13.12 -8.87
CA GLY A 130 2.25 -13.27 -7.54
C GLY A 130 1.58 -12.41 -6.50
N PHE A 131 2.28 -12.18 -5.40
CA PHE A 131 1.81 -11.39 -4.28
C PHE A 131 2.58 -10.07 -4.19
N LEU A 132 1.87 -8.97 -4.42
CA LEU A 132 2.34 -7.62 -4.18
C LEU A 132 1.92 -7.20 -2.77
N MET A 133 2.88 -6.82 -1.94
CA MET A 133 2.64 -6.30 -0.59
C MET A 133 3.17 -4.88 -0.48
N THR A 134 2.31 -3.93 -0.15
CA THR A 134 2.73 -2.59 0.24
C THR A 134 2.64 -2.47 1.77
N ILE A 135 3.76 -2.15 2.38
CA ILE A 135 3.94 -2.19 3.82
C ILE A 135 4.33 -0.79 4.30
N ARG A 136 3.65 -0.32 5.32
CA ARG A 136 4.01 0.89 6.05
C ARG A 136 4.47 0.52 7.44
N GLY A 137 5.50 1.17 7.95
CA GLY A 137 5.99 0.88 9.29
C GLY A 137 7.21 1.68 9.70
N THR A 138 7.69 1.39 10.90
CA THR A 138 8.97 1.94 11.39
C THR A 138 10.14 1.32 10.61
N LYS A 139 11.30 1.98 10.61
CA LYS A 139 12.52 1.43 10.01
C LYS A 139 12.85 0.04 10.56
N GLU A 140 12.69 -0.14 11.85
CA GLU A 140 12.97 -1.41 12.53
C GLU A 140 11.92 -2.49 12.19
N GLY A 141 10.63 -2.13 12.15
CA GLY A 141 9.55 -3.02 11.74
C GLY A 141 9.75 -3.53 10.31
N LEU A 142 10.03 -2.64 9.37
CA LEU A 142 10.29 -3.02 7.98
C LEU A 142 11.52 -3.93 7.83
N ARG A 143 12.58 -3.69 8.62
CA ARG A 143 13.76 -4.55 8.63
C ARG A 143 13.43 -5.96 9.13
N ARG A 144 12.65 -6.08 10.21
CA ARG A 144 12.19 -7.37 10.75
C ARG A 144 11.33 -8.12 9.75
N ILE A 145 10.32 -7.47 9.17
CA ILE A 145 9.46 -8.07 8.14
C ILE A 145 10.30 -8.60 6.97
N ARG A 146 11.24 -7.81 6.46
CA ARG A 146 12.13 -8.24 5.38
C ARG A 146 12.95 -9.48 5.77
N SER A 147 13.50 -9.50 6.97
CA SER A 147 14.29 -10.64 7.48
C SER A 147 13.45 -11.91 7.59
N GLU A 148 12.23 -11.81 8.13
CA GLU A 148 11.29 -12.93 8.25
C GLU A 148 10.84 -13.45 6.89
N LEU A 149 10.55 -12.55 5.93
CA LEU A 149 10.23 -12.94 4.55
C LEU A 149 11.41 -13.66 3.89
N SER A 150 12.65 -13.15 4.06
CA SER A 150 13.85 -13.84 3.55
C SER A 150 14.04 -15.22 4.18
N ALA A 151 13.73 -15.38 5.45
CA ALA A 151 13.80 -16.69 6.11
C ALA A 151 12.71 -17.66 5.61
N LEU A 152 11.54 -17.15 5.23
CA LEU A 152 10.40 -17.93 4.77
C LEU A 152 10.57 -18.40 3.30
N VAL A 153 10.96 -17.49 2.40
CA VAL A 153 10.94 -17.74 0.94
C VAL A 153 12.32 -17.56 0.27
N GLY A 154 13.38 -17.37 1.07
CA GLY A 154 14.71 -17.07 0.54
C GLY A 154 14.79 -15.64 -0.02
N ASN A 155 15.76 -15.40 -0.91
CA ASN A 155 16.02 -14.07 -1.49
C ASN A 155 15.37 -13.85 -2.86
N GLY A 156 14.39 -14.68 -3.24
CA GLY A 156 13.76 -14.67 -4.55
C GLY A 156 12.70 -13.57 -4.75
N PHE A 157 12.53 -12.63 -3.81
CA PHE A 157 11.55 -11.55 -3.91
C PHE A 157 12.22 -10.20 -4.17
N SER A 158 11.51 -9.30 -4.86
CA SER A 158 11.96 -7.93 -5.07
C SER A 158 11.52 -7.01 -3.95
N VAL A 159 12.36 -6.02 -3.59
CA VAL A 159 12.05 -5.03 -2.53
C VAL A 159 12.35 -3.63 -3.02
N LYS A 160 11.37 -2.75 -2.95
CA LYS A 160 11.52 -1.30 -3.13
C LYS A 160 11.26 -0.59 -1.80
N ILE A 161 12.15 0.28 -1.35
CA ILE A 161 11.97 1.05 -0.10
C ILE A 161 11.94 2.53 -0.45
N SER A 162 10.98 3.26 0.11
CA SER A 162 10.88 4.71 0.00
C SER A 162 10.72 5.35 1.38
N SER A 163 11.40 6.47 1.58
CA SER A 163 11.21 7.33 2.75
C SER A 163 10.06 8.33 2.57
N GLU A 164 9.69 8.60 1.32
CA GLU A 164 8.56 9.44 0.97
C GLU A 164 7.30 8.61 0.90
N SER A 165 6.18 9.20 1.32
CA SER A 165 4.87 8.65 1.09
C SER A 165 4.79 8.17 -0.37
N LEU A 166 4.67 6.87 -0.58
CA LEU A 166 4.19 6.33 -1.84
C LEU A 166 2.72 6.78 -1.93
N GLN A 167 2.53 8.06 -2.26
CA GLN A 167 1.22 8.58 -2.59
C GLN A 167 0.79 7.82 -3.85
N ASN A 168 -0.05 6.80 -3.64
CA ASN A 168 -0.56 5.89 -4.65
C ASN A 168 0.54 5.20 -5.48
N PRO A 169 1.06 4.04 -5.01
CA PRO A 169 1.91 3.17 -5.83
C PRO A 169 1.26 2.82 -7.18
N GLU A 170 -0.07 2.75 -7.23
CA GLU A 170 -0.86 2.55 -8.44
C GLU A 170 -0.51 3.55 -9.54
N PHE A 171 -0.28 4.82 -9.20
CA PHE A 171 0.08 5.84 -10.20
C PHE A 171 1.57 5.85 -10.53
N SER A 172 2.42 5.45 -9.60
CA SER A 172 3.88 5.38 -9.85
C SER A 172 4.25 4.30 -10.86
N ASP A 173 3.54 3.17 -10.83
CA ASP A 173 3.79 2.05 -11.74
C ASP A 173 3.10 2.23 -13.12
N LEU A 174 2.07 3.10 -13.20
CA LEU A 174 1.41 3.47 -14.44
C LEU A 174 2.25 4.42 -15.30
N LEU A 175 3.18 5.16 -14.69
CA LEU A 175 3.94 6.19 -15.37
C LEU A 175 5.38 5.74 -15.63
N PRO A 176 5.86 5.79 -16.88
CA PRO A 176 7.29 5.69 -17.19
C PRO A 176 8.08 6.71 -16.37
N GLU A 177 9.31 6.33 -15.98
CA GLU A 177 10.15 7.10 -15.07
C GLU A 177 10.26 8.60 -15.45
N LYS A 178 10.47 8.90 -16.73
CA LYS A 178 10.57 10.30 -17.21
C LYS A 178 9.27 11.08 -17.01
N GLN A 179 8.12 10.47 -17.26
CA GLN A 179 6.81 11.11 -17.06
C GLN A 179 6.57 11.38 -15.58
N ARG A 180 6.92 10.43 -14.71
CA ARG A 180 6.81 10.56 -13.26
C ARG A 180 7.70 11.67 -12.71
N LEU A 181 8.95 11.76 -13.16
CA LEU A 181 9.89 12.82 -12.74
C LEU A 181 9.34 14.22 -13.10
N VAL A 182 8.83 14.39 -14.31
CA VAL A 182 8.25 15.68 -14.75
C VAL A 182 6.99 16.01 -13.97
N LEU A 183 6.10 15.04 -13.74
CA LEU A 183 4.88 15.23 -12.96
C LEU A 183 5.20 15.63 -11.52
N ASN A 184 6.11 14.91 -10.85
CA ASN A 184 6.50 15.21 -9.48
C ASN A 184 7.12 16.62 -9.37
N LYS A 185 7.97 17.00 -10.32
CA LYS A 185 8.55 18.35 -10.34
C LYS A 185 7.50 19.43 -10.53
N ALA A 186 6.53 19.21 -11.39
CA ALA A 186 5.40 20.13 -11.58
C ALA A 186 4.54 20.27 -10.32
N ILE A 187 4.28 19.17 -9.58
CA ILE A 187 3.58 19.19 -8.30
C ILE A 187 4.38 19.95 -7.25
N GLU A 188 5.65 19.65 -7.08
CA GLU A 188 6.56 20.31 -6.13
C GLU A 188 6.59 21.83 -6.34
N MET A 189 6.70 22.28 -7.59
CA MET A 189 6.74 23.70 -7.95
C MET A 189 5.36 24.38 -7.90
N GLY A 190 4.27 23.63 -7.64
CA GLY A 190 2.93 24.17 -7.52
C GLY A 190 2.22 24.47 -8.84
N TYR A 191 2.56 23.78 -9.92
CA TYR A 191 1.88 23.89 -11.21
C TYR A 191 0.37 23.58 -11.11
N TYR A 192 0.00 22.61 -10.27
CA TYR A 192 -1.40 22.23 -10.01
C TYR A 192 -2.06 22.98 -8.85
N SER A 193 -1.34 23.90 -8.19
CA SER A 193 -1.92 24.72 -7.11
C SER A 193 -2.93 25.73 -7.65
N ARG A 194 -3.87 26.17 -6.80
CA ARG A 194 -4.79 27.27 -7.12
C ARG A 194 -4.61 28.40 -6.11
N PRO A 195 -4.10 29.55 -6.53
CA PRO A 195 -3.59 29.89 -7.87
C PRO A 195 -2.30 29.11 -8.22
N ARG A 196 -2.04 28.93 -9.51
CA ARG A 196 -0.78 28.31 -9.99
C ARG A 196 0.42 29.11 -9.53
N ARG A 197 1.46 28.39 -9.05
CA ARG A 197 2.70 29.00 -8.56
C ARG A 197 3.82 28.97 -9.60
N CYS A 198 3.70 28.18 -10.64
CA CYS A 198 4.66 28.11 -11.74
C CYS A 198 3.96 27.76 -13.07
N THR A 199 4.71 27.93 -14.16
CA THR A 199 4.31 27.56 -15.53
C THR A 199 5.06 26.31 -15.99
N GLN A 200 4.63 25.69 -17.11
CA GLN A 200 5.39 24.59 -17.74
C GLN A 200 6.80 25.02 -18.16
N ARG A 201 7.00 26.30 -18.46
CA ARG A 201 8.31 26.85 -18.80
C ARG A 201 9.24 26.83 -17.60
N ASP A 202 8.74 27.19 -16.42
CA ASP A 202 9.52 27.17 -15.19
C ASP A 202 9.92 25.75 -14.81
N VAL A 203 9.01 24.77 -15.01
CA VAL A 203 9.32 23.34 -14.82
C VAL A 203 10.39 22.87 -15.80
N ALA A 204 10.29 23.30 -17.07
CA ALA A 204 11.26 22.95 -18.10
C ALA A 204 12.67 23.49 -17.78
N GLU A 205 12.74 24.71 -17.30
CA GLU A 205 13.96 25.38 -16.87
C GLU A 205 14.58 24.67 -15.66
N ALA A 206 13.77 24.33 -14.64
CA ALA A 206 14.20 23.62 -13.44
C ALA A 206 14.72 22.20 -13.74
N MET A 207 14.23 21.56 -14.79
CA MET A 207 14.65 20.22 -15.21
C MET A 207 15.66 20.19 -16.34
N ASN A 208 16.04 21.36 -16.87
CA ASN A 208 16.92 21.51 -18.01
C ASN A 208 16.46 20.71 -19.25
N ILE A 209 15.17 20.77 -19.57
CA ILE A 209 14.55 20.15 -20.76
C ILE A 209 13.70 21.18 -21.53
N LYS A 210 13.24 20.83 -22.74
CA LYS A 210 12.38 21.72 -23.53
C LYS A 210 10.96 21.79 -22.94
N GLN A 211 10.31 22.96 -23.04
CA GLN A 211 8.92 23.15 -22.62
C GLN A 211 7.96 22.17 -23.34
N ALA A 212 8.18 21.91 -24.63
CA ALA A 212 7.39 20.95 -25.40
C ALA A 212 7.46 19.54 -24.77
N THR A 213 8.65 19.13 -24.31
CA THR A 213 8.86 17.84 -23.63
C THR A 213 8.12 17.79 -22.28
N VAL A 214 8.12 18.89 -21.51
CA VAL A 214 7.31 18.97 -20.26
C VAL A 214 5.83 18.82 -20.57
N SER A 215 5.34 19.57 -21.58
CA SER A 215 3.92 19.50 -21.97
C SER A 215 3.50 18.10 -22.38
N GLU A 216 4.30 17.42 -23.21
CA GLU A 216 4.03 16.04 -23.65
C GLU A 216 4.04 15.05 -22.48
N HIS A 217 5.02 15.13 -21.59
CA HIS A 217 5.10 14.24 -20.43
C HIS A 217 3.96 14.47 -19.44
N LEU A 218 3.58 15.73 -19.16
CA LEU A 218 2.44 16.02 -18.29
C LEU A 218 1.14 15.52 -18.89
N GLN A 219 0.87 15.83 -20.17
CA GLN A 219 -0.34 15.38 -20.84
C GLN A 219 -0.46 13.86 -20.87
N SER A 220 0.64 13.14 -21.15
CA SER A 220 0.66 11.68 -21.13
C SER A 220 0.45 11.13 -19.71
N ALA A 221 1.07 11.72 -18.69
CA ALA A 221 0.89 11.32 -17.31
C ALA A 221 -0.54 11.56 -16.81
N GLU A 222 -1.09 12.75 -17.05
CA GLU A 222 -2.46 13.13 -16.73
C GLU A 222 -3.48 12.19 -17.38
N SER A 223 -3.30 11.88 -18.67
CA SER A 223 -4.17 10.95 -19.41
C SER A 223 -4.19 9.56 -18.76
N LYS A 224 -3.02 9.01 -18.42
CA LYS A 224 -2.92 7.68 -17.79
C LYS A 224 -3.57 7.66 -16.40
N ILE A 225 -3.36 8.70 -15.60
CA ILE A 225 -3.97 8.83 -14.28
C ILE A 225 -5.49 8.91 -14.40
N ILE A 226 -6.02 9.77 -15.30
CA ILE A 226 -7.45 9.93 -15.50
C ILE A 226 -8.10 8.63 -15.98
N HIS A 227 -7.48 7.92 -16.93
CA HIS A 227 -8.01 6.64 -17.41
C HIS A 227 -7.97 5.54 -16.33
N SER A 228 -7.04 5.57 -15.40
CA SER A 228 -7.00 4.61 -14.29
C SER A 228 -8.14 4.78 -13.29
N LEU A 229 -8.74 5.97 -13.20
CA LEU A 229 -9.88 6.25 -12.33
C LEU A 229 -11.23 5.76 -12.93
N HIS A 230 -11.26 5.38 -14.21
CA HIS A 230 -12.45 4.92 -14.92
C HIS A 230 -12.53 3.39 -15.14
N ARG A 231 -11.70 2.63 -14.43
CA ARG A 231 -11.77 1.16 -14.44
C ARG A 231 -12.55 0.62 -13.27
#